data_29f2917301265ce323deda5587dd1d84
#
_entry.id   29f2917301265ce323deda5587dd1d84
#
_cell.length_a   1.000
_cell.length_b   1.000
_cell.length_c   1.000
_cell.angle_alpha   90.00
_cell.angle_beta   90.00
_cell.angle_gamma   90.00
#
_symmetry.space_group_name_H-M   'P 1'
#
loop_
_entity.id
_entity.type
_entity.pdbx_description
1 polymer ?
#
loop_
_entity_poly.entity_id
_entity_poly.type
_entity_poly.pdbx_seq_one_letter_code
_entity_poly.pdbx_strand_id
1 'polypeptide(L)'
;MINVVEEAIERFYKKKDYAAFKELSSQQIDLFDELKSYIQEHKLVIDEKPDRLSPSREWSIRFKDPKRGEFEVAYTTVLKISKVAPLFYVEHRFSVKNKDPKGTMPYLTGFAGKGLVMRMWDLHDQITKVLKEKGYSEIDYTEFIEVPDWFVMPEEKKDLGPNVTVEHLLFMDVFDLC
;
A
#
# COMPACT_ATOMS: atom_id res chain seq x y z
N MET A 1 6.79 -16.02 6.08
CA MET A 1 6.96 -15.08 4.93
C MET A 1 6.55 -15.78 3.63
N ILE A 2 5.90 -15.09 2.71
CA ILE A 2 5.49 -15.66 1.41
C ILE A 2 6.75 -15.88 0.56
N ASN A 3 6.86 -17.02 -0.13
CA ASN A 3 8.03 -17.36 -0.96
C ASN A 3 8.43 -16.24 -1.95
N VAL A 4 7.42 -15.57 -2.55
CA VAL A 4 7.63 -14.43 -3.48
C VAL A 4 8.35 -13.25 -2.83
N VAL A 5 8.09 -12.98 -1.54
CA VAL A 5 8.78 -11.93 -0.77
C VAL A 5 10.25 -12.29 -0.60
N GLU A 6 10.53 -13.53 -0.17
CA GLU A 6 11.90 -14.01 0.05
C GLU A 6 12.71 -14.00 -1.24
N GLU A 7 12.13 -14.49 -2.35
CA GLU A 7 12.77 -14.50 -3.66
C GLU A 7 13.13 -13.09 -4.16
N ALA A 8 12.20 -12.14 -4.01
CA ALA A 8 12.42 -10.75 -4.42
C ALA A 8 13.53 -10.09 -3.59
N ILE A 9 13.48 -10.23 -2.26
CA ILE A 9 14.50 -9.66 -1.39
C ILE A 9 15.87 -10.32 -1.64
N GLU A 10 15.92 -11.65 -1.83
CA GLU A 10 17.16 -12.34 -2.17
C GLU A 10 17.74 -11.81 -3.49
N ARG A 11 16.90 -11.65 -4.52
CA ARG A 11 17.33 -11.16 -5.82
C ARG A 11 17.95 -9.77 -5.73
N PHE A 12 17.22 -8.82 -5.14
CA PHE A 12 17.63 -7.43 -5.20
C PHE A 12 18.67 -7.06 -4.15
N TYR A 13 18.60 -7.62 -2.96
CA TYR A 13 19.44 -7.17 -1.84
C TYR A 13 20.60 -8.12 -1.54
N LYS A 14 20.41 -9.44 -1.69
CA LYS A 14 21.49 -10.41 -1.49
C LYS A 14 22.34 -10.61 -2.74
N LYS A 15 21.67 -10.81 -3.89
CA LYS A 15 22.37 -10.93 -5.21
C LYS A 15 22.70 -9.57 -5.83
N LYS A 16 22.21 -8.48 -5.26
CA LYS A 16 22.46 -7.07 -5.67
C LYS A 16 22.06 -6.77 -7.12
N ASP A 17 20.96 -7.34 -7.61
CA ASP A 17 20.43 -7.09 -8.95
C ASP A 17 19.74 -5.70 -9.02
N TYR A 18 20.53 -4.64 -8.72
CA TYR A 18 20.02 -3.27 -8.67
C TYR A 18 19.63 -2.73 -10.04
N ALA A 19 20.23 -3.24 -11.11
CA ALA A 19 19.86 -2.85 -12.47
C ALA A 19 18.41 -3.27 -12.76
N ALA A 20 18.05 -4.50 -12.46
CA ALA A 20 16.67 -4.98 -12.62
C ALA A 20 15.70 -4.28 -11.65
N PHE A 21 16.12 -3.98 -10.41
CA PHE A 21 15.29 -3.21 -9.47
C PHE A 21 14.92 -1.84 -10.06
N LYS A 22 15.91 -1.11 -10.57
CA LYS A 22 15.70 0.20 -11.19
C LYS A 22 14.85 0.14 -12.44
N GLU A 23 15.09 -0.85 -13.31
CA GLU A 23 14.30 -1.07 -14.52
C GLU A 23 12.82 -1.31 -14.17
N LEU A 24 12.54 -2.24 -13.24
CA LEU A 24 11.18 -2.54 -12.79
C LEU A 24 10.53 -1.33 -12.11
N SER A 25 11.25 -0.61 -11.25
CA SER A 25 10.74 0.59 -10.59
C SER A 25 10.39 1.72 -11.56
N SER A 26 11.01 1.75 -12.74
CA SER A 26 10.71 2.73 -13.79
C SER A 26 9.46 2.40 -14.60
N GLN A 27 8.96 1.18 -14.53
CA GLN A 27 7.75 0.77 -15.25
C GLN A 27 6.52 1.49 -14.70
N GLN A 28 5.63 1.89 -15.61
CA GLN A 28 4.33 2.42 -15.23
C GLN A 28 3.35 1.27 -14.97
N ILE A 29 2.66 1.34 -13.86
CA ILE A 29 1.52 0.47 -13.56
C ILE A 29 0.28 1.32 -13.47
N ASP A 30 -0.68 1.05 -14.36
CA ASP A 30 -2.01 1.63 -14.29
C ASP A 30 -2.94 0.73 -13.47
N LEU A 31 -3.93 1.35 -12.87
CA LEU A 31 -4.99 0.58 -12.21
C LEU A 31 -5.73 -0.26 -13.25
N PHE A 32 -5.99 -1.53 -12.94
CA PHE A 32 -6.68 -2.46 -13.84
C PHE A 32 -8.10 -1.99 -14.16
N ASP A 33 -8.53 -2.19 -15.41
CA ASP A 33 -9.81 -1.66 -15.90
C ASP A 33 -11.02 -2.22 -15.15
N GLU A 34 -10.92 -3.45 -14.66
CA GLU A 34 -11.95 -4.07 -13.82
C GLU A 34 -12.14 -3.30 -12.50
N LEU A 35 -11.05 -2.81 -11.90
CA LEU A 35 -11.09 -1.98 -10.69
C LEU A 35 -11.56 -0.56 -11.00
N LYS A 36 -11.13 0.03 -12.11
CA LYS A 36 -11.64 1.35 -12.56
C LYS A 36 -13.15 1.32 -12.75
N SER A 37 -13.66 0.28 -13.40
CA SER A 37 -15.09 0.08 -13.63
C SER A 37 -15.87 -0.06 -12.33
N TYR A 38 -15.37 -0.86 -11.39
CA TYR A 38 -15.97 -1.02 -10.06
C TYR A 38 -16.02 0.32 -9.29
N ILE A 39 -14.91 1.07 -9.29
CA ILE A 39 -14.82 2.37 -8.62
C ILE A 39 -15.82 3.36 -9.20
N GLN A 40 -15.97 3.38 -10.53
CA GLN A 40 -16.92 4.25 -11.22
C GLN A 40 -18.37 3.86 -10.92
N GLU A 41 -18.71 2.57 -11.00
CA GLU A 41 -20.06 2.05 -10.70
C GLU A 41 -20.51 2.40 -9.29
N HIS A 42 -19.60 2.24 -8.32
CA HIS A 42 -19.88 2.54 -6.90
C HIS A 42 -19.64 4.02 -6.52
N LYS A 43 -19.35 4.87 -7.50
CA LYS A 43 -19.14 6.32 -7.33
C LYS A 43 -18.09 6.65 -6.25
N LEU A 44 -17.06 5.82 -6.15
CA LEU A 44 -15.93 6.06 -5.27
C LEU A 44 -15.03 7.15 -5.88
N VAL A 45 -14.23 7.80 -5.04
CA VAL A 45 -13.26 8.81 -5.47
C VAL A 45 -11.88 8.20 -5.39
N ILE A 46 -11.15 8.21 -6.49
CA ILE A 46 -9.77 7.76 -6.52
C ILE A 46 -8.82 8.96 -6.57
N ASP A 47 -7.82 8.94 -5.70
CA ASP A 47 -6.68 9.84 -5.76
C ASP A 47 -5.44 8.99 -6.08
N GLU A 48 -4.75 9.35 -7.14
CA GLU A 48 -3.51 8.70 -7.55
C GLU A 48 -2.33 9.54 -7.09
N LYS A 49 -1.37 8.91 -6.43
CA LYS A 49 -0.09 9.57 -6.24
C LYS A 49 0.66 9.62 -7.58
N PRO A 50 1.38 10.71 -7.87
CA PRO A 50 2.21 10.78 -9.08
C PRO A 50 3.11 9.55 -9.17
N ASP A 51 3.14 8.92 -10.35
CA ASP A 51 4.06 7.81 -10.60
C ASP A 51 5.48 8.38 -10.71
N ARG A 52 6.23 8.21 -9.64
CA ARG A 52 7.65 8.56 -9.58
C ARG A 52 8.47 7.29 -9.79
N LEU A 53 9.77 7.43 -9.98
CA LEU A 53 10.71 6.33 -9.81
C LEU A 53 10.54 5.80 -8.37
N SER A 54 9.77 4.73 -8.23
CA SER A 54 9.41 4.12 -6.96
C SER A 54 9.14 2.64 -7.19
N PRO A 55 9.53 1.76 -6.28
CA PRO A 55 9.29 0.32 -6.40
C PRO A 55 7.82 -0.07 -6.25
N SER A 56 6.94 0.87 -5.98
CA SER A 56 5.50 0.62 -5.92
C SER A 56 4.65 1.77 -6.48
N ARG A 57 3.40 1.45 -6.79
CA ARG A 57 2.34 2.39 -7.11
C ARG A 57 1.28 2.38 -6.02
N GLU A 58 0.76 3.55 -5.67
CA GLU A 58 -0.25 3.70 -4.61
C GLU A 58 -1.47 4.46 -5.11
N TRP A 59 -2.65 3.95 -4.77
CA TRP A 59 -3.95 4.58 -4.98
C TRP A 59 -4.69 4.71 -3.65
N SER A 60 -5.34 5.86 -3.44
CA SER A 60 -6.24 6.08 -2.33
C SER A 60 -7.67 6.13 -2.84
N ILE A 61 -8.51 5.19 -2.43
CA ILE A 61 -9.90 5.06 -2.86
C ILE A 61 -10.80 5.51 -1.71
N ARG A 62 -11.48 6.65 -1.88
CA ARG A 62 -12.31 7.26 -0.84
C ARG A 62 -13.78 6.97 -1.07
N PHE A 63 -14.47 6.70 0.03
CA PHE A 63 -15.91 6.52 0.05
C PHE A 63 -16.58 7.87 0.29
N LYS A 64 -17.63 8.17 -0.50
CA LYS A 64 -18.49 9.32 -0.25
C LYS A 64 -19.48 8.96 0.85
N ASP A 65 -19.20 9.38 2.07
CA ASP A 65 -20.11 9.15 3.18
C ASP A 65 -21.00 10.35 3.44
N PRO A 66 -22.27 10.13 3.77
CA PRO A 66 -23.16 11.20 4.16
C PRO A 66 -22.70 11.78 5.51
N LYS A 67 -22.67 13.11 5.59
CA LYS A 67 -22.40 13.80 6.85
C LYS A 67 -23.46 13.43 7.90
N ARG A 68 -23.03 12.94 9.04
CA ARG A 68 -23.93 12.60 10.15
C ARG A 68 -23.52 13.35 11.42
N GLY A 69 -24.44 14.19 11.93
CA GLY A 69 -24.24 14.89 13.19
C GLY A 69 -23.05 15.84 13.22
N GLU A 70 -22.41 15.92 14.39
CA GLU A 70 -21.28 16.82 14.66
C GLU A 70 -19.93 16.28 14.18
N PHE A 71 -19.88 15.01 13.78
CA PHE A 71 -18.67 14.37 13.28
C PHE A 71 -18.77 14.12 11.78
N GLU A 72 -17.65 14.27 11.13
CA GLU A 72 -17.47 13.85 9.73
C GLU A 72 -16.53 12.65 9.73
N VAL A 73 -17.04 11.48 9.32
CA VAL A 73 -16.26 10.27 9.20
C VAL A 73 -15.92 10.06 7.73
N ALA A 74 -14.65 9.93 7.41
CA ALA A 74 -14.19 9.57 6.08
C ALA A 74 -13.52 8.20 6.12
N TYR A 75 -13.83 7.37 5.13
CA TYR A 75 -13.24 6.06 4.93
C TYR A 75 -12.40 6.06 3.65
N THR A 76 -11.21 5.48 3.73
CA THR A 76 -10.29 5.38 2.59
C THR A 76 -9.67 3.99 2.56
N THR A 77 -9.68 3.36 1.40
CA THR A 77 -8.89 2.16 1.14
C THR A 77 -7.64 2.58 0.37
N VAL A 78 -6.48 2.20 0.88
CA VAL A 78 -5.18 2.41 0.21
C VAL A 78 -4.76 1.09 -0.39
N LEU A 79 -4.53 1.09 -1.70
CA LEU A 79 -3.96 -0.02 -2.45
C LEU A 79 -2.53 0.32 -2.83
N LYS A 80 -1.58 -0.54 -2.47
CA LYS A 80 -0.19 -0.47 -2.94
C LYS A 80 0.11 -1.71 -3.78
N ILE A 81 0.64 -1.53 -4.97
CA ILE A 81 1.11 -2.62 -5.85
C ILE A 81 2.61 -2.44 -6.03
N SER A 82 3.38 -3.49 -5.71
CA SER A 82 4.81 -3.49 -5.94
C SER A 82 5.10 -3.66 -7.44
N LYS A 83 6.08 -2.90 -7.95
CA LYS A 83 6.59 -3.01 -9.31
C LYS A 83 7.73 -4.04 -9.42
N VAL A 84 8.39 -4.28 -8.29
CA VAL A 84 9.59 -5.14 -8.23
C VAL A 84 9.26 -6.59 -7.87
N ALA A 85 8.04 -6.84 -7.38
CA ALA A 85 7.54 -8.18 -7.07
C ALA A 85 6.04 -8.26 -7.36
N PRO A 86 5.48 -9.43 -7.71
CA PRO A 86 4.04 -9.59 -7.92
C PRO A 86 3.27 -9.61 -6.59
N LEU A 87 3.33 -8.51 -5.86
CA LEU A 87 2.76 -8.32 -4.53
C LEU A 87 1.88 -7.08 -4.48
N PHE A 88 0.85 -7.16 -3.66
CA PHE A 88 0.05 -6.00 -3.29
C PHE A 88 -0.30 -6.00 -1.81
N TYR A 89 -0.59 -4.80 -1.30
CA TYR A 89 -1.02 -4.56 0.08
C TYR A 89 -2.24 -3.66 0.08
N VAL A 90 -3.23 -4.00 0.91
CA VAL A 90 -4.45 -3.22 1.10
C VAL A 90 -4.57 -2.78 2.55
N GLU A 91 -4.75 -1.48 2.75
CA GLU A 91 -4.97 -0.88 4.06
C GLU A 91 -6.26 -0.07 4.06
N HIS A 92 -7.04 -0.23 5.10
CA HIS A 92 -8.27 0.54 5.31
C HIS A 92 -8.05 1.59 6.39
N ARG A 93 -8.37 2.84 6.07
CA ARG A 93 -8.19 3.99 6.98
C ARG A 93 -9.54 4.62 7.28
N PHE A 94 -9.66 5.17 8.46
CA PHE A 94 -10.72 6.10 8.78
C PHE A 94 -10.16 7.39 9.37
N SER A 95 -10.88 8.47 9.16
CA SER A 95 -10.64 9.73 9.87
C SER A 95 -11.96 10.30 10.36
N VAL A 96 -11.95 10.79 11.58
CA VAL A 96 -13.08 11.48 12.18
C VAL A 96 -12.68 12.92 12.41
N LYS A 97 -13.36 13.84 11.70
CA LYS A 97 -13.14 15.26 11.87
C LYS A 97 -14.11 15.80 12.90
N ASN A 98 -13.58 16.37 13.97
CA ASN A 98 -14.39 17.11 14.93
C ASN A 98 -14.78 18.46 14.32
N LYS A 99 -16.08 18.73 14.25
CA LYS A 99 -16.60 20.02 13.75
C LYS A 99 -16.86 21.04 14.87
N ASP A 100 -16.71 20.64 16.14
CA ASP A 100 -16.76 21.57 17.23
C ASP A 100 -15.57 22.54 17.15
N PRO A 101 -15.81 23.85 16.91
CA PRO A 101 -14.73 24.83 16.82
C PRO A 101 -13.98 25.01 18.15
N LYS A 102 -14.53 24.55 19.27
CA LYS A 102 -13.88 24.55 20.60
C LYS A 102 -13.11 23.28 20.89
N GLY A 103 -13.20 22.27 20.01
CA GLY A 103 -12.51 21.01 20.16
C GLY A 103 -11.00 21.16 20.03
N THR A 104 -10.26 20.60 20.98
CA THR A 104 -8.80 20.65 21.01
C THR A 104 -8.13 19.60 20.11
N MET A 105 -8.88 18.57 19.71
CA MET A 105 -8.41 17.50 18.84
C MET A 105 -9.21 17.50 17.54
N PRO A 106 -8.63 18.08 16.45
CA PRO A 106 -9.38 18.24 15.19
C PRO A 106 -9.61 16.92 14.43
N TYR A 107 -8.79 15.90 14.68
CA TYR A 107 -8.87 14.63 13.96
C TYR A 107 -8.58 13.44 14.85
N LEU A 108 -9.38 12.39 14.67
CA LEU A 108 -9.05 11.03 15.11
C LEU A 108 -8.86 10.17 13.85
N THR A 109 -7.74 9.46 13.75
CA THR A 109 -7.44 8.59 12.62
C THR A 109 -7.07 7.21 13.10
N GLY A 110 -7.32 6.20 12.26
CA GLY A 110 -6.88 4.84 12.50
C GLY A 110 -6.82 4.05 11.20
N PHE A 111 -6.21 2.88 11.26
CA PHE A 111 -6.12 1.97 10.13
C PHE A 111 -6.34 0.53 10.58
N ALA A 112 -6.69 -0.32 9.61
CA ALA A 112 -6.83 -1.77 9.78
C ALA A 112 -6.53 -2.49 8.46
N GLY A 113 -6.03 -3.73 8.54
CA GLY A 113 -5.87 -4.62 7.38
C GLY A 113 -7.19 -5.19 6.87
N LYS A 114 -8.29 -4.98 7.60
CA LYS A 114 -9.64 -5.43 7.21
C LYS A 114 -10.58 -4.25 7.11
N GLY A 115 -11.58 -4.37 6.23
CA GLY A 115 -12.59 -3.33 6.04
C GLY A 115 -13.31 -2.96 7.34
N LEU A 116 -13.50 -1.67 7.56
CA LEU A 116 -14.17 -1.14 8.74
C LEU A 116 -15.70 -1.07 8.57
N VAL A 117 -16.17 -1.07 7.32
CA VAL A 117 -17.59 -1.09 6.93
C VAL A 117 -17.77 -2.03 5.75
N MET A 118 -18.99 -2.57 5.54
CA MET A 118 -19.26 -3.56 4.48
C MET A 118 -18.75 -3.13 3.10
N ARG A 119 -18.98 -1.89 2.70
CA ARG A 119 -18.49 -1.38 1.40
C ARG A 119 -16.97 -1.45 1.24
N MET A 120 -16.22 -1.37 2.33
CA MET A 120 -14.76 -1.56 2.29
C MET A 120 -14.40 -3.04 2.13
N TRP A 121 -15.18 -3.94 2.72
CA TRP A 121 -15.03 -5.38 2.49
C TRP A 121 -15.27 -5.73 1.04
N ASP A 122 -16.39 -5.26 0.47
CA ASP A 122 -16.73 -5.51 -0.94
C ASP A 122 -15.65 -5.01 -1.90
N LEU A 123 -15.09 -3.82 -1.63
CA LEU A 123 -13.96 -3.28 -2.40
C LEU A 123 -12.69 -4.12 -2.22
N HIS A 124 -12.38 -4.55 -1.00
CA HIS A 124 -11.23 -5.39 -0.71
C HIS A 124 -11.32 -6.72 -1.46
N ASP A 125 -12.46 -7.38 -1.40
CA ASP A 125 -12.70 -8.65 -2.10
C ASP A 125 -12.55 -8.47 -3.62
N GLN A 126 -13.05 -7.37 -4.18
CA GLN A 126 -12.90 -7.06 -5.59
C GLN A 126 -11.43 -6.80 -5.97
N ILE A 127 -10.68 -6.05 -5.15
CA ILE A 127 -9.25 -5.82 -5.35
C ILE A 127 -8.49 -7.14 -5.33
N THR A 128 -8.73 -7.95 -4.29
CA THR A 128 -8.06 -9.25 -4.11
C THR A 128 -8.36 -10.20 -5.27
N LYS A 129 -9.61 -10.27 -5.72
CA LYS A 129 -10.00 -11.10 -6.86
C LYS A 129 -9.25 -10.69 -8.12
N VAL A 130 -9.34 -9.41 -8.51
CA VAL A 130 -8.72 -8.92 -9.75
C VAL A 130 -7.22 -9.11 -9.73
N LEU A 131 -6.55 -8.76 -8.62
CA LEU A 131 -5.10 -8.85 -8.55
C LEU A 131 -4.60 -10.30 -8.52
N LYS A 132 -5.29 -11.22 -7.84
CA LYS A 132 -4.96 -12.64 -7.88
C LYS A 132 -5.13 -13.24 -9.28
N GLU A 133 -6.15 -12.85 -10.02
CA GLU A 133 -6.33 -13.25 -11.42
C GLU A 133 -5.20 -12.73 -12.34
N LYS A 134 -4.56 -11.63 -11.99
CA LYS A 134 -3.38 -11.08 -12.67
C LYS A 134 -2.05 -11.63 -12.15
N GLY A 135 -2.07 -12.59 -11.21
CA GLY A 135 -0.88 -13.26 -10.69
C GLY A 135 -0.20 -12.56 -9.50
N TYR A 136 -0.84 -11.56 -8.91
CA TYR A 136 -0.33 -10.92 -7.69
C TYR A 136 -0.74 -11.67 -6.43
N SER A 137 0.11 -11.65 -5.43
CA SER A 137 -0.17 -12.16 -4.08
C SER A 137 -0.41 -11.01 -3.12
N GLU A 138 -1.45 -11.15 -2.29
CA GLU A 138 -1.70 -10.22 -1.20
C GLU A 138 -0.75 -10.53 -0.04
N ILE A 139 -0.18 -9.49 0.55
CA ILE A 139 0.52 -9.56 1.83
C ILE A 139 -0.32 -8.84 2.89
N ASP A 140 -0.40 -9.41 4.07
CA ASP A 140 -1.09 -8.80 5.19
C ASP A 140 -0.22 -7.78 5.92
N TYR A 141 -0.83 -7.09 6.92
CA TYR A 141 -0.09 -6.08 7.69
C TYR A 141 1.11 -6.65 8.43
N THR A 142 1.00 -7.88 8.95
CA THR A 142 2.10 -8.51 9.69
C THR A 142 3.28 -8.80 8.78
N GLU A 143 3.01 -9.36 7.61
CA GLU A 143 4.03 -9.61 6.59
C GLU A 143 4.62 -8.31 6.03
N PHE A 144 3.80 -7.27 5.87
CA PHE A 144 4.22 -5.97 5.34
C PHE A 144 5.21 -5.25 6.25
N ILE A 145 5.03 -5.36 7.59
CA ILE A 145 5.93 -4.78 8.59
C ILE A 145 6.98 -5.76 9.10
N GLU A 146 7.01 -6.99 8.58
CA GLU A 146 7.99 -7.99 9.00
C GLU A 146 9.41 -7.54 8.67
N VAL A 147 10.31 -7.71 9.64
CA VAL A 147 11.75 -7.48 9.46
C VAL A 147 12.38 -8.83 9.11
N PRO A 148 12.94 -9.00 7.90
CA PRO A 148 13.56 -10.26 7.55
C PRO A 148 14.79 -10.55 8.42
N ASP A 149 14.77 -11.63 9.19
CA ASP A 149 15.82 -11.99 10.16
C ASP A 149 17.22 -12.10 9.57
N TRP A 150 17.30 -12.42 8.29
CA TRP A 150 18.55 -12.60 7.57
C TRP A 150 19.00 -11.36 6.79
N PHE A 151 18.20 -10.27 6.78
CA PHE A 151 18.56 -9.05 6.10
C PHE A 151 19.60 -8.29 6.92
N VAL A 152 20.80 -8.17 6.35
CA VAL A 152 21.88 -7.37 6.94
C VAL A 152 21.89 -6.00 6.30
N MET A 153 21.65 -4.98 7.11
CA MET A 153 21.69 -3.59 6.69
C MET A 153 23.08 -3.22 6.16
N PRO A 154 23.19 -2.63 4.96
CA PRO A 154 24.43 -2.04 4.50
C PRO A 154 24.95 -0.97 5.47
N GLU A 155 26.26 -0.93 5.69
CA GLU A 155 26.86 0.02 6.65
C GLU A 155 26.55 1.48 6.34
N GLU A 156 26.47 1.81 5.03
CA GLU A 156 26.19 3.15 4.54
C GLU A 156 24.75 3.63 4.84
N LYS A 157 23.87 2.71 5.24
CA LYS A 157 22.45 2.98 5.51
C LYS A 157 22.02 2.66 6.94
N LYS A 158 22.99 2.55 7.88
CA LYS A 158 22.70 2.27 9.29
C LYS A 158 21.85 3.33 9.99
N ASP A 159 21.80 4.53 9.45
CA ASP A 159 20.93 5.61 9.90
C ASP A 159 19.43 5.33 9.71
N LEU A 160 19.06 4.41 8.80
CA LEU A 160 17.67 3.93 8.67
C LEU A 160 17.20 3.10 9.89
N GLY A 161 18.11 2.74 10.78
CA GLY A 161 17.82 1.93 11.97
C GLY A 161 17.74 0.42 11.67
N PRO A 162 17.63 -0.41 12.72
CA PRO A 162 17.71 -1.86 12.59
C PRO A 162 16.43 -2.50 11.98
N ASN A 163 15.35 -1.75 11.82
CA ASN A 163 14.01 -2.28 11.51
C ASN A 163 13.62 -2.01 10.06
N VAL A 164 14.40 -2.49 9.09
CA VAL A 164 14.00 -2.45 7.68
C VAL A 164 13.01 -3.57 7.41
N THR A 165 11.79 -3.19 7.09
CA THR A 165 10.66 -4.09 6.87
C THR A 165 10.50 -4.46 5.39
N VAL A 166 9.63 -5.43 5.09
CA VAL A 166 9.22 -5.76 3.73
C VAL A 166 8.69 -4.53 2.97
N GLU A 167 7.95 -3.64 3.66
CA GLU A 167 7.52 -2.35 3.07
C GLU A 167 8.70 -1.56 2.54
N HIS A 168 9.72 -1.39 3.36
CA HIS A 168 10.93 -0.64 2.99
C HIS A 168 11.67 -1.26 1.81
N LEU A 169 11.67 -2.58 1.70
CA LEU A 169 12.43 -3.30 0.68
C LEU A 169 11.71 -3.41 -0.67
N LEU A 170 10.37 -3.56 -0.66
CA LEU A 170 9.62 -3.89 -1.87
C LEU A 170 8.58 -2.84 -2.29
N PHE A 171 8.33 -1.84 -1.43
CA PHE A 171 7.34 -0.79 -1.71
C PHE A 171 7.88 0.64 -1.58
N MET A 172 9.07 0.80 -0.99
CA MET A 172 9.72 2.09 -0.83
C MET A 172 11.18 2.01 -1.31
N ASP A 173 11.70 3.10 -1.87
CA ASP A 173 13.11 3.17 -2.26
C ASP A 173 13.96 3.81 -1.15
N VAL A 174 14.06 3.11 -0.01
CA VAL A 174 14.84 3.60 1.14
C VAL A 174 16.35 3.48 0.93
N PHE A 175 16.78 2.73 -0.09
CA PHE A 175 18.19 2.52 -0.42
C PHE A 175 18.68 3.35 -1.59
N ASP A 176 17.84 4.24 -2.15
CA ASP A 176 18.15 5.08 -3.31
C ASP A 176 18.64 4.23 -4.52
N LEU A 177 17.97 3.12 -4.78
CA LEU A 177 18.30 2.20 -5.88
C LEU A 177 17.68 2.62 -7.21
N CYS A 178 16.69 3.52 -7.21
CA CYS A 178 15.95 4.00 -8.37
C CYS A 178 16.64 5.17 -9.10
#